data_2c631e6a09c5dd8deb0a19e1b705a072
#
_entry.id   2c631e6a09c5dd8deb0a19e1b705a072
#
_cell.length_a   1.000
_cell.length_b   1.000
_cell.length_c   1.000
_cell.angle_alpha   90.00
_cell.angle_beta   90.00
_cell.angle_gamma   90.00
#
_symmetry.space_group_name_H-M   'P 1'
#
loop_
_entity.id
_entity.type
_entity.pdbx_description
1 polymer ?
#
loop_
_entity_poly.entity_id
_entity_poly.type
_entity_poly.pdbx_seq_one_letter_code
_entity_poly.pdbx_strand_id
1 'polypeptide(L)'
;MSKSDLIYPEEGELVVVTVDSVKQNGADVSLDEXEGVLGFIFIGEIASGWIKNIRRFVREGQRLVCKVMPSRRDGSSLKLSLKSVSEERRRDRLQQWKNEQRAHQLFKVLSEAQKWDAEFASELQLELTQVFETLYGAFEEAAMHEGSIVDAGFEGDWIQPFIDLSVEXIXPPFVEIRGILTLXVETGNGVETIRDALIAAEKISSPEEEIEVNCYYDGAPEYRIEMRAPDFKTAEDTWRDSIAAIVSIIESAGGTADSYRE
;
A
#
# COMPACT_ATOMS: atom_id res chain seq x y z
N MET A 1 -23.57 2.51 21.05
CA MET A 1 -23.50 1.65 19.85
C MET A 1 -24.06 0.26 20.18
N SER A 2 -24.97 -0.23 19.36
CA SER A 2 -25.53 -1.55 19.54
C SER A 2 -24.49 -2.62 19.15
N LYS A 3 -24.56 -3.78 19.80
CA LYS A 3 -23.68 -4.93 19.47
C LYS A 3 -23.81 -5.34 18.01
N SER A 4 -24.90 -4.98 17.34
CA SER A 4 -25.14 -5.31 15.94
C SER A 4 -24.30 -4.49 14.96
N ASP A 5 -23.68 -3.40 15.43
CA ASP A 5 -22.90 -2.51 14.57
C ASP A 5 -21.40 -2.85 14.54
N LEU A 6 -20.98 -3.85 15.33
CA LEU A 6 -19.58 -4.26 15.38
C LEU A 6 -19.24 -5.12 14.15
N ILE A 7 -18.14 -4.75 13.47
CA ILE A 7 -17.63 -5.53 12.36
C ILE A 7 -16.67 -6.57 12.93
N TYR A 8 -17.05 -7.83 12.82
CA TYR A 8 -16.23 -8.94 13.33
C TYR A 8 -15.32 -9.48 12.23
N PRO A 9 -14.08 -9.79 12.55
CA PRO A 9 -13.19 -10.43 11.59
C PRO A 9 -13.69 -11.83 11.24
N GLU A 10 -13.36 -12.27 10.04
CA GLU A 10 -13.79 -13.57 9.54
C GLU A 10 -12.81 -14.66 9.98
N GLU A 11 -13.31 -15.91 10.00
CA GLU A 11 -12.50 -17.09 10.28
C GLU A 11 -11.26 -17.10 9.37
N GLY A 12 -10.11 -17.36 9.96
CA GLY A 12 -8.83 -17.44 9.23
C GLY A 12 -8.07 -16.13 9.15
N GLU A 13 -8.72 -15.00 9.47
CA GLU A 13 -8.01 -13.71 9.47
C GLU A 13 -7.01 -13.64 10.61
N LEU A 14 -5.92 -12.92 10.39
CA LEU A 14 -4.96 -12.58 11.44
C LEU A 14 -5.36 -11.25 12.05
N VAL A 15 -5.46 -11.22 13.38
CA VAL A 15 -5.86 -10.01 14.12
C VAL A 15 -4.79 -9.65 15.13
N VAL A 16 -4.65 -8.37 15.41
CA VAL A 16 -3.75 -7.85 16.43
C VAL A 16 -4.55 -7.62 17.70
N VAL A 17 -4.09 -8.22 18.80
CA VAL A 17 -4.82 -8.21 20.08
C VAL A 17 -3.89 -7.78 21.22
N THR A 18 -4.50 -7.27 22.29
CA THR A 18 -3.81 -7.00 23.55
C THR A 18 -4.38 -7.92 24.62
N VAL A 19 -3.50 -8.55 25.39
CA VAL A 19 -3.90 -9.46 26.47
C VAL A 19 -4.46 -8.63 27.63
N ASP A 20 -5.74 -8.87 27.96
CA ASP A 20 -6.42 -8.17 29.06
C ASP A 20 -6.22 -8.90 30.39
N SER A 21 -6.33 -10.23 30.40
CA SER A 21 -6.12 -11.03 31.60
C SER A 21 -5.68 -12.44 31.23
N VAL A 22 -4.91 -13.06 32.11
CA VAL A 22 -4.42 -14.43 31.93
C VAL A 22 -5.06 -15.31 32.99
N LYS A 23 -5.68 -16.42 32.56
CA LYS A 23 -6.35 -17.41 33.40
C LYS A 23 -5.69 -18.77 33.25
N GLN A 24 -6.07 -19.74 34.08
CA GLN A 24 -5.53 -21.10 34.00
C GLN A 24 -5.87 -21.78 32.67
N ASN A 25 -7.05 -21.46 32.07
CA ASN A 25 -7.53 -22.10 30.86
C ASN A 25 -7.25 -21.29 29.59
N GLY A 26 -6.65 -20.11 29.71
CA GLY A 26 -6.39 -19.28 28.54
C GLY A 26 -6.20 -17.81 28.87
N ALA A 27 -6.38 -16.97 27.89
CA ALA A 27 -6.21 -15.51 28.01
C ALA A 27 -7.37 -14.76 27.36
N ASP A 28 -7.88 -13.78 28.08
CA ASP A 28 -8.86 -12.83 27.52
C ASP A 28 -8.08 -11.72 26.81
N VAL A 29 -8.52 -11.37 25.61
CA VAL A 29 -7.87 -10.35 24.80
C VAL A 29 -8.91 -9.40 24.22
N SER A 30 -8.45 -8.21 23.84
CA SER A 30 -9.25 -7.25 23.09
C SER A 30 -8.56 -6.96 21.75
N LEU A 31 -9.35 -6.81 20.70
CA LEU A 31 -8.80 -6.52 19.36
C LEU A 31 -8.38 -5.05 19.28
N ASP A 32 -7.18 -4.81 18.83
CA ASP A 32 -6.64 -3.45 18.73
C ASP A 32 -7.28 -2.67 17.58
N GLU A 33 -7.74 -3.36 16.57
CA GLU A 33 -8.31 -2.74 15.38
C GLU A 33 -9.83 -2.72 15.33
N UNK A 34 -10.42 -3.31 16.14
CA UNK A 34 -11.71 -3.39 16.19
C UNK A 34 -12.12 -3.08 17.52
N GLU A 35 -12.40 -1.93 17.77
CA GLU A 35 -12.81 -1.46 19.10
C GLU A 35 -14.06 -2.16 19.59
N GLY A 36 -13.99 -2.61 20.83
CA GLY A 36 -15.13 -3.26 21.48
C GLY A 36 -15.28 -4.76 21.17
N VAL A 37 -14.43 -5.29 20.30
CA VAL A 37 -14.45 -6.72 19.99
C VAL A 37 -13.49 -7.44 20.92
N LEU A 38 -14.00 -8.49 21.61
CA LEU A 38 -13.24 -9.27 22.57
C LEU A 38 -12.95 -10.66 22.01
N GLY A 39 -11.86 -11.27 22.49
CA GLY A 39 -11.48 -12.62 22.09
C GLY A 39 -10.95 -13.39 23.25
N PHE A 40 -10.83 -14.71 23.06
CA PHE A 40 -10.27 -15.63 24.03
C PHE A 40 -9.32 -16.61 23.34
N ILE A 41 -8.12 -16.77 23.91
CA ILE A 41 -7.14 -17.75 23.44
C ILE A 41 -7.13 -18.90 24.44
N PHE A 42 -7.71 -20.04 24.04
CA PHE A 42 -7.72 -21.24 24.88
C PHE A 42 -6.27 -21.74 25.06
N ILE A 43 -5.97 -22.32 26.23
CA ILE A 43 -4.61 -22.73 26.57
C ILE A 43 -4.03 -23.68 25.50
N GLY A 44 -4.83 -24.55 24.92
CA GLY A 44 -4.41 -25.47 23.86
C GLY A 44 -4.07 -24.74 22.55
N GLU A 45 -4.43 -23.47 22.41
CA GLU A 45 -4.15 -22.66 21.22
C GLU A 45 -3.00 -21.66 21.42
N ILE A 46 -2.35 -21.69 22.61
CA ILE A 46 -1.24 -20.79 22.90
C ILE A 46 0.08 -21.35 22.36
N ALA A 47 0.33 -22.65 22.60
CA ALA A 47 1.54 -23.32 22.14
C ALA A 47 1.27 -24.81 21.95
N SER A 48 2.10 -25.44 21.13
CA SER A 48 2.04 -26.88 20.92
C SER A 48 2.54 -27.62 22.19
N GLY A 49 1.88 -28.70 22.55
CA GLY A 49 2.26 -29.51 23.69
C GLY A 49 1.61 -29.01 24.98
N TRP A 50 2.03 -29.63 26.08
CA TRP A 50 1.46 -29.34 27.38
C TRP A 50 2.07 -28.07 28.00
N ILE A 51 1.20 -27.18 28.48
CA ILE A 51 1.60 -25.92 29.09
C ILE A 51 1.45 -26.04 30.62
N LYS A 52 2.54 -26.01 31.34
CA LYS A 52 2.52 -26.07 32.80
C LYS A 52 2.20 -24.70 33.41
N ASN A 53 2.73 -23.62 32.80
CA ASN A 53 2.51 -22.26 33.29
C ASN A 53 2.28 -21.34 32.12
N ILE A 54 1.03 -20.94 31.96
CA ILE A 54 0.58 -20.11 30.83
C ILE A 54 1.29 -18.74 30.85
N ARG A 55 1.62 -18.22 32.04
CA ARG A 55 2.24 -16.89 32.17
C ARG A 55 3.67 -16.84 31.63
N ARG A 56 4.26 -17.97 31.27
CA ARG A 56 5.54 -18.03 30.58
C ARG A 56 5.40 -17.74 29.09
N PHE A 57 4.19 -17.88 28.55
CA PHE A 57 3.91 -17.71 27.11
C PHE A 57 3.23 -16.40 26.80
N VAL A 58 2.31 -15.96 27.70
CA VAL A 58 1.54 -14.72 27.49
C VAL A 58 1.47 -13.94 28.78
N ARG A 59 1.48 -12.61 28.66
CA ARG A 59 1.43 -11.68 29.80
C ARG A 59 0.39 -10.61 29.56
N GLU A 60 -0.21 -10.10 30.62
CA GLU A 60 -1.17 -9.01 30.55
C GLU A 60 -0.49 -7.78 29.94
N GLY A 61 -1.20 -7.09 29.04
CA GLY A 61 -0.69 -5.92 28.34
C GLY A 61 0.12 -6.24 27.09
N GLN A 62 0.44 -7.51 26.86
CA GLN A 62 1.23 -7.94 25.70
C GLN A 62 0.38 -7.85 24.42
N ARG A 63 1.00 -7.36 23.33
CA ARG A 63 0.35 -7.34 22.03
C ARG A 63 0.75 -8.59 21.24
N LEU A 64 -0.26 -9.28 20.72
CA LEU A 64 -0.09 -10.56 20.01
C LEU A 64 -0.79 -10.53 18.67
N VAL A 65 -0.37 -11.40 17.77
CA VAL A 65 -1.07 -11.67 16.50
C VAL A 65 -1.69 -13.05 16.61
N CYS A 66 -2.99 -13.15 16.41
CA CYS A 66 -3.74 -14.40 16.52
C CYS A 66 -4.55 -14.64 15.25
N LYS A 67 -4.85 -15.91 15.00
CA LYS A 67 -5.70 -16.33 13.90
C LYS A 67 -7.13 -16.55 14.43
N VAL A 68 -8.12 -16.04 13.71
CA VAL A 68 -9.54 -16.23 14.10
C VAL A 68 -9.93 -17.68 13.79
N MET A 69 -10.40 -18.39 14.82
CA MET A 69 -10.81 -19.79 14.73
C MET A 69 -12.31 -19.89 14.42
N PRO A 70 -12.76 -21.04 13.92
CA PRO A 70 -14.20 -21.27 13.74
C PRO A 70 -14.95 -21.09 15.06
N SER A 71 -15.99 -20.29 15.04
CA SER A 71 -16.83 -20.06 16.21
C SER A 71 -18.24 -19.63 15.79
N ARG A 72 -19.20 -19.83 16.68
CA ARG A 72 -20.56 -19.37 16.44
C ARG A 72 -20.64 -17.87 16.76
N ARG A 73 -21.37 -17.14 15.94
CA ARG A 73 -21.60 -15.71 16.17
C ARG A 73 -22.81 -15.53 17.08
N ASP A 74 -22.64 -15.88 18.35
CA ASP A 74 -23.71 -15.82 19.37
C ASP A 74 -23.52 -14.64 20.34
N GLY A 75 -22.61 -13.71 19.99
CA GLY A 75 -22.31 -12.57 20.85
C GLY A 75 -21.22 -12.83 21.88
N SER A 76 -20.66 -14.04 21.89
CA SER A 76 -19.54 -14.38 22.78
C SER A 76 -18.22 -13.90 22.18
N SER A 77 -17.14 -14.03 22.96
CA SER A 77 -15.80 -13.69 22.52
C SER A 77 -15.37 -14.52 21.31
N LEU A 78 -14.60 -13.91 20.40
CA LEU A 78 -13.99 -14.64 19.30
C LEU A 78 -13.02 -15.69 19.85
N LYS A 79 -12.99 -16.84 19.20
CA LYS A 79 -12.01 -17.88 19.50
C LYS A 79 -10.77 -17.63 18.66
N LEU A 80 -9.62 -17.52 19.31
CA LEU A 80 -8.38 -17.15 18.66
C LEU A 80 -7.28 -18.17 18.93
N SER A 81 -6.34 -18.29 17.97
CA SER A 81 -5.20 -19.20 18.10
C SER A 81 -3.90 -18.41 17.92
N LEU A 82 -3.02 -18.52 18.90
CA LEU A 82 -1.67 -17.96 18.82
C LEU A 82 -0.72 -18.92 18.11
N LYS A 83 -0.82 -20.22 18.42
CA LYS A 83 0.10 -21.24 17.88
C LYS A 83 -0.04 -21.45 16.37
N SER A 84 -1.19 -21.08 15.78
CA SER A 84 -1.46 -21.26 14.36
C SER A 84 -0.79 -20.19 13.49
N VAL A 85 -0.13 -19.21 14.10
CA VAL A 85 0.51 -18.10 13.39
C VAL A 85 2.03 -18.31 13.38
N SER A 86 2.62 -18.43 12.19
CA SER A 86 4.07 -18.57 12.06
C SER A 86 4.76 -17.26 12.45
N GLU A 87 6.04 -17.35 12.80
CA GLU A 87 6.85 -16.19 13.19
C GLU A 87 6.90 -15.16 12.05
N GLU A 88 7.01 -15.63 10.81
CA GLU A 88 7.05 -14.76 9.64
C GLU A 88 5.73 -14.00 9.47
N ARG A 89 4.60 -14.72 9.53
CA ARG A 89 3.28 -14.10 9.39
C ARG A 89 3.01 -13.12 10.54
N ARG A 90 3.46 -13.46 11.75
CA ARG A 90 3.30 -12.58 12.90
C ARG A 90 4.06 -11.27 12.70
N ARG A 91 5.32 -11.34 12.23
CA ARG A 91 6.12 -10.16 11.96
C ARG A 91 5.48 -9.27 10.89
N ASP A 92 5.03 -9.89 9.80
CA ASP A 92 4.40 -9.17 8.70
C ASP A 92 3.13 -8.47 9.18
N ARG A 93 2.30 -9.18 9.93
CA ARG A 93 1.03 -8.61 10.41
C ARG A 93 1.26 -7.47 11.41
N LEU A 94 2.24 -7.60 12.29
CA LEU A 94 2.60 -6.52 13.21
C LEU A 94 3.12 -5.30 12.46
N GLN A 95 3.90 -5.51 11.40
CA GLN A 95 4.38 -4.40 10.58
C GLN A 95 3.21 -3.69 9.89
N GLN A 96 2.24 -4.44 9.36
CA GLN A 96 1.02 -3.86 8.78
C GLN A 96 0.28 -3.01 9.81
N TRP A 97 0.15 -3.52 11.04
CA TRP A 97 -0.51 -2.77 12.10
C TRP A 97 0.23 -1.47 12.43
N LYS A 98 1.56 -1.55 12.54
CA LYS A 98 2.39 -0.36 12.82
C LYS A 98 2.26 0.66 11.69
N ASN A 99 2.27 0.20 10.45
CA ASN A 99 2.11 1.07 9.28
C ASN A 99 0.76 1.78 9.31
N GLU A 100 -0.31 1.05 9.64
CA GLU A 100 -1.65 1.63 9.71
C GLU A 100 -1.75 2.65 10.84
N GLN A 101 -1.13 2.37 12.00
CA GLN A 101 -1.08 3.34 13.09
C GLN A 101 -0.35 4.61 12.67
N ARG A 102 0.75 4.45 11.95
CA ARG A 102 1.49 5.58 11.41
C ARG A 102 0.65 6.39 10.42
N ALA A 103 -0.09 5.69 9.55
CA ALA A 103 -0.97 6.36 8.58
C ALA A 103 -2.04 7.20 9.28
N HIS A 104 -2.64 6.67 10.35
CA HIS A 104 -3.61 7.43 11.13
C HIS A 104 -3.00 8.68 11.75
N GLN A 105 -1.76 8.58 12.24
CA GLN A 105 -1.05 9.74 12.79
C GLN A 105 -0.76 10.78 11.72
N LEU A 106 -0.30 10.34 10.55
CA LEU A 106 -0.02 11.25 9.43
C LEU A 106 -1.30 11.94 8.96
N PHE A 107 -2.39 11.19 8.87
CA PHE A 107 -3.68 11.74 8.46
C PHE A 107 -4.18 12.80 9.46
N LYS A 108 -4.00 12.52 10.75
CA LYS A 108 -4.36 13.48 11.81
C LYS A 108 -3.55 14.76 11.68
N VAL A 109 -2.24 14.64 11.50
CA VAL A 109 -1.35 15.80 11.34
C VAL A 109 -1.77 16.61 10.11
N LEU A 110 -2.05 15.93 9.00
CA LEU A 110 -2.49 16.60 7.76
C LEU A 110 -3.83 17.31 7.96
N SER A 111 -4.77 16.62 8.58
CA SER A 111 -6.11 17.16 8.88
C SER A 111 -6.02 18.44 9.69
N GLU A 112 -5.18 18.45 10.71
CA GLU A 112 -4.96 19.62 11.57
C GLU A 112 -4.27 20.76 10.82
N ALA A 113 -3.25 20.45 10.02
CA ALA A 113 -2.49 21.43 9.24
C ALA A 113 -3.37 22.11 8.19
N GLN A 114 -4.25 21.33 7.54
CA GLN A 114 -5.16 21.83 6.51
C GLN A 114 -6.46 22.37 7.06
N LYS A 115 -6.66 22.27 8.37
CA LYS A 115 -7.85 22.77 9.08
C LYS A 115 -9.15 22.14 8.55
N TRP A 116 -9.11 20.84 8.23
CA TRP A 116 -10.31 20.09 7.83
C TRP A 116 -11.23 19.95 9.03
N ASP A 117 -12.54 20.04 8.82
CA ASP A 117 -13.45 19.73 9.91
C ASP A 117 -13.50 18.21 10.12
N ALA A 118 -13.96 17.79 11.30
CA ALA A 118 -13.93 16.40 11.72
C ALA A 118 -14.78 15.50 10.80
N GLU A 119 -15.91 16.03 10.33
CA GLU A 119 -16.81 15.28 9.44
C GLU A 119 -16.13 14.99 8.11
N PHE A 120 -15.54 16.02 7.50
CA PHE A 120 -14.80 15.87 6.24
C PHE A 120 -13.66 14.86 6.38
N ALA A 121 -12.86 15.01 7.47
CA ALA A 121 -11.72 14.11 7.70
C ALA A 121 -12.18 12.65 7.84
N SER A 122 -13.27 12.43 8.61
CA SER A 122 -13.79 11.07 8.82
C SER A 122 -14.31 10.45 7.52
N GLU A 123 -15.05 11.21 6.73
CA GLU A 123 -15.59 10.74 5.46
C GLU A 123 -14.48 10.43 4.47
N LEU A 124 -13.49 11.31 4.38
CA LEU A 124 -12.35 11.11 3.47
C LEU A 124 -11.56 9.86 3.86
N GLN A 125 -11.28 9.69 5.16
CA GLN A 125 -10.57 8.52 5.64
C GLN A 125 -11.32 7.23 5.27
N LEU A 126 -12.64 7.24 5.46
CA LEU A 126 -13.47 6.07 5.13
C LEU A 126 -13.40 5.76 3.63
N GLU A 127 -13.54 6.78 2.78
CA GLU A 127 -13.49 6.59 1.33
C GLU A 127 -12.14 6.07 0.86
N LEU A 128 -11.05 6.63 1.41
CA LEU A 128 -9.70 6.18 1.07
C LEU A 128 -9.49 4.72 1.46
N THR A 129 -9.96 4.35 2.67
CA THR A 129 -9.83 2.97 3.14
C THR A 129 -10.65 2.00 2.29
N GLN A 130 -11.84 2.42 1.83
CA GLN A 130 -12.67 1.58 0.96
C GLN A 130 -11.99 1.30 -0.39
N VAL A 131 -11.30 2.27 -0.95
CA VAL A 131 -10.66 2.13 -2.27
C VAL A 131 -9.30 1.44 -2.17
N PHE A 132 -8.48 1.81 -1.19
CA PHE A 132 -7.10 1.34 -1.06
C PHE A 132 -6.90 0.28 0.02
N GLU A 133 -7.99 -0.25 0.57
CA GLU A 133 -8.05 -1.29 1.61
C GLU A 133 -7.60 -0.79 2.99
N THR A 134 -6.54 0.01 3.06
CA THR A 134 -6.06 0.60 4.31
C THR A 134 -5.71 2.06 4.07
N LEU A 135 -5.66 2.83 5.13
CA LEU A 135 -5.23 4.22 5.03
C LEU A 135 -3.74 4.29 4.64
N TYR A 136 -2.93 3.38 5.20
CA TYR A 136 -1.52 3.29 4.80
C TYR A 136 -1.39 2.97 3.30
N GLY A 137 -2.27 2.11 2.78
CA GLY A 137 -2.32 1.77 1.36
C GLY A 137 -2.54 3.00 0.48
N ALA A 138 -3.41 3.90 0.92
CA ALA A 138 -3.66 5.16 0.20
C ALA A 138 -2.41 6.03 0.17
N PHE A 139 -1.74 6.20 1.31
CA PHE A 139 -0.49 6.96 1.38
C PHE A 139 0.59 6.32 0.51
N GLU A 140 0.72 5.00 0.58
CA GLU A 140 1.74 4.27 -0.17
C GLU A 140 1.52 4.42 -1.68
N GLU A 141 0.27 4.27 -2.14
CA GLU A 141 -0.06 4.45 -3.56
C GLU A 141 0.26 5.87 -4.03
N ALA A 142 -0.08 6.87 -3.22
CA ALA A 142 0.22 8.27 -3.56
C ALA A 142 1.72 8.52 -3.64
N ALA A 143 2.49 7.86 -2.77
CA ALA A 143 3.96 7.98 -2.78
C ALA A 143 4.60 7.26 -3.96
N MET A 144 3.98 6.16 -4.42
CA MET A 144 4.48 5.40 -5.56
C MET A 144 4.21 6.09 -6.89
N HIS A 145 3.03 6.67 -7.04
CA HIS A 145 2.59 7.31 -8.30
C HIS A 145 1.68 8.48 -7.96
N GLU A 146 2.12 9.69 -8.27
CA GLU A 146 1.41 10.92 -7.92
C GLU A 146 -0.03 10.97 -8.44
N GLY A 147 -0.29 10.38 -9.60
CA GLY A 147 -1.62 10.36 -10.20
C GLY A 147 -2.58 9.34 -9.62
N SER A 148 -2.14 8.46 -8.72
CA SER A 148 -2.95 7.32 -8.25
C SER A 148 -4.26 7.73 -7.58
N ILE A 149 -4.26 8.83 -6.83
CA ILE A 149 -5.46 9.30 -6.12
C ILE A 149 -6.50 9.81 -7.11
N VAL A 150 -6.07 10.60 -8.10
CA VAL A 150 -6.97 11.10 -9.15
C VAL A 150 -7.46 9.96 -10.03
N ASP A 151 -6.59 9.03 -10.38
CA ASP A 151 -6.94 7.85 -11.19
C ASP A 151 -7.99 6.98 -10.49
N ALA A 152 -7.98 6.97 -9.16
CA ALA A 152 -8.96 6.23 -8.36
C ALA A 152 -10.32 6.95 -8.28
N GLY A 153 -10.43 8.16 -8.86
CA GLY A 153 -11.68 8.89 -8.93
C GLY A 153 -11.86 9.98 -7.89
N PHE A 154 -10.83 10.30 -7.12
CA PHE A 154 -10.92 11.35 -6.10
C PHE A 154 -10.69 12.73 -6.70
N GLU A 155 -11.34 13.73 -6.11
CA GLU A 155 -11.20 15.13 -6.51
C GLU A 155 -11.13 16.01 -5.26
N GLY A 156 -10.49 17.16 -5.38
CA GLY A 156 -10.48 18.16 -4.32
C GLY A 156 -9.12 18.75 -4.03
N ASP A 157 -9.13 19.86 -3.33
CA ASP A 157 -7.92 20.61 -2.96
C ASP A 157 -7.06 19.85 -1.93
N TRP A 158 -7.62 18.81 -1.32
CA TRP A 158 -6.92 18.00 -0.32
C TRP A 158 -5.87 17.08 -0.95
N ILE A 159 -6.00 16.80 -2.24
CA ILE A 159 -5.17 15.79 -2.93
C ILE A 159 -3.69 16.18 -2.92
N GLN A 160 -3.37 17.41 -3.30
CA GLN A 160 -1.96 17.80 -3.38
C GLN A 160 -1.25 17.78 -2.01
N PRO A 161 -1.84 18.34 -0.93
CA PRO A 161 -1.24 18.17 0.40
C PRO A 161 -1.08 16.71 0.82
N PHE A 162 -2.04 15.84 0.45
CA PHE A 162 -1.98 14.41 0.76
C PHE A 162 -0.80 13.77 0.02
N ILE A 163 -0.65 14.05 -1.27
CA ILE A 163 0.47 13.53 -2.08
C ILE A 163 1.81 14.03 -1.51
N ASP A 164 1.92 15.32 -1.20
CA ASP A 164 3.16 15.89 -0.68
C ASP A 164 3.58 15.20 0.62
N LEU A 165 2.63 14.97 1.52
CA LEU A 165 2.93 14.27 2.77
C LEU A 165 3.29 12.80 2.52
N SER A 166 2.61 12.16 1.58
CA SER A 166 2.89 10.77 1.20
C SER A 166 4.34 10.62 0.70
N VAL A 167 4.74 11.50 -0.20
CA VAL A 167 6.10 11.51 -0.76
C VAL A 167 7.14 11.77 0.32
N GLU A 168 6.86 12.64 1.22
CA GLU A 168 7.76 12.99 2.33
C GLU A 168 7.91 11.89 3.37
N UNK A 169 6.85 11.18 3.68
CA UNK A 169 6.84 10.32 4.79
C UNK A 169 6.85 8.89 4.51
N ILE A 170 6.55 8.62 3.39
CA ILE A 170 6.43 7.19 3.09
C ILE A 170 7.55 6.70 2.14
N UNK A 171 7.97 5.79 2.26
CA UNK A 171 8.73 5.27 1.59
C UNK A 171 8.21 4.31 0.92
N PRO A 172 7.84 4.25 -0.15
CA PRO A 172 7.21 3.16 -0.85
C PRO A 172 8.22 2.10 -1.27
N PRO A 173 7.73 0.88 -1.61
CA PRO A 173 8.66 -0.15 -2.07
C PRO A 173 9.28 0.16 -3.43
N PHE A 174 8.60 0.98 -4.21
CA PHE A 174 9.11 1.47 -5.51
C PHE A 174 8.34 2.72 -5.88
N VAL A 175 8.87 3.44 -6.88
CA VAL A 175 8.24 4.65 -7.43
C VAL A 175 7.92 4.39 -8.89
N GLU A 176 6.75 4.82 -9.34
CA GLU A 176 6.34 4.72 -10.74
C GLU A 176 6.24 6.10 -11.36
N ILE A 177 6.66 6.21 -12.63
CA ILE A 177 6.39 7.37 -13.46
C ILE A 177 5.70 6.87 -14.72
N ARG A 178 4.62 7.53 -15.11
CA ARG A 178 3.89 7.24 -16.34
C ARG A 178 3.84 8.48 -17.19
N GLY A 179 3.88 8.28 -18.48
CA GLY A 179 3.79 9.41 -19.39
C GLY A 179 3.31 9.02 -20.76
N ILE A 180 2.98 10.05 -21.53
CA ILE A 180 2.54 9.93 -22.91
C ILE A 180 3.64 10.51 -23.80
N LEU A 181 3.96 9.77 -24.87
CA LEU A 181 4.90 10.19 -25.91
C LEU A 181 4.11 10.46 -27.17
N THR A 182 4.36 11.60 -27.85
CA THR A 182 3.80 11.90 -29.15
C THR A 182 4.96 11.89 -30.12
N LEU A 183 4.99 10.84 -30.97
CA LEU A 183 6.12 10.62 -31.87
C LEU A 183 5.66 10.62 -33.32
N UNK A 184 6.34 11.34 -34.15
CA UNK A 184 6.02 11.38 -35.43
C UNK A 184 7.23 11.27 -36.20
N VAL A 185 7.30 10.43 -37.11
CA VAL A 185 8.35 10.31 -38.16
C VAL A 185 7.70 10.13 -39.51
N GLU A 186 7.98 11.04 -40.42
CA GLU A 186 7.31 11.08 -41.73
C GLU A 186 8.12 10.46 -42.87
N THR A 187 9.08 9.61 -42.54
CA THR A 187 9.89 8.91 -43.57
C THR A 187 9.34 7.51 -43.83
N GLY A 188 9.82 6.87 -44.89
CA GLY A 188 9.36 5.54 -45.30
C GLY A 188 9.56 4.46 -44.26
N ASN A 189 10.53 4.61 -43.35
CA ASN A 189 10.80 3.66 -42.26
C ASN A 189 10.49 4.27 -40.89
N GLY A 190 9.49 5.14 -40.85
CA GLY A 190 9.07 5.79 -39.60
C GLY A 190 8.70 4.81 -38.50
N VAL A 191 7.99 3.74 -38.84
CA VAL A 191 7.57 2.72 -37.86
C VAL A 191 8.80 2.04 -37.23
N GLU A 192 9.79 1.71 -38.05
CA GLU A 192 11.01 1.08 -37.55
C GLU A 192 11.82 2.03 -36.66
N THR A 193 11.88 3.30 -37.04
CA THR A 193 12.56 4.34 -36.26
C THR A 193 11.91 4.50 -34.88
N ILE A 194 10.58 4.56 -34.83
CA ILE A 194 9.83 4.69 -33.58
C ILE A 194 10.08 3.44 -32.71
N ARG A 195 10.02 2.24 -33.31
CA ARG A 195 10.28 1.00 -32.59
C ARG A 195 11.69 1.01 -31.98
N ASP A 196 12.69 1.43 -32.76
CA ASP A 196 14.07 1.49 -32.28
C ASP A 196 14.21 2.48 -31.13
N ALA A 197 13.50 3.62 -31.20
CA ALA A 197 13.52 4.62 -30.13
C ALA A 197 12.92 4.04 -28.84
N LEU A 198 11.79 3.35 -28.94
CA LEU A 198 11.15 2.77 -27.77
C LEU A 198 11.99 1.65 -27.17
N ILE A 199 12.61 0.82 -28.02
CA ILE A 199 13.52 -0.25 -27.57
C ILE A 199 14.72 0.35 -26.85
N ALA A 200 15.27 1.46 -27.35
CA ALA A 200 16.39 2.15 -26.71
C ALA A 200 16.03 2.61 -25.28
N ALA A 201 14.82 3.09 -25.11
CA ALA A 201 14.33 3.46 -23.77
C ALA A 201 14.19 2.23 -22.87
N GLU A 202 13.60 1.15 -23.39
CA GLU A 202 13.42 -0.08 -22.61
C GLU A 202 14.75 -0.74 -22.22
N LYS A 203 15.80 -0.53 -22.99
CA LYS A 203 17.15 -1.04 -22.66
C LYS A 203 17.78 -0.37 -21.45
N ILE A 204 17.22 0.74 -21.00
CA ILE A 204 17.66 1.40 -19.77
C ILE A 204 17.28 0.56 -18.55
N SER A 205 16.30 -0.34 -18.68
CA SER A 205 15.94 -1.27 -17.61
C SER A 205 17.16 -1.97 -17.05
N SER A 206 17.21 -2.08 -15.71
CA SER A 206 18.31 -2.72 -15.01
C SER A 206 17.75 -3.52 -13.84
N PRO A 207 17.53 -4.83 -14.00
CA PRO A 207 17.00 -5.66 -12.92
C PRO A 207 17.85 -5.60 -11.64
N GLU A 208 19.17 -5.49 -11.79
CA GLU A 208 20.08 -5.39 -10.64
C GLU A 208 19.86 -4.11 -9.83
N GLU A 209 19.45 -3.03 -10.49
CA GLU A 209 19.18 -1.74 -9.85
C GLU A 209 17.69 -1.54 -9.59
N GLU A 210 16.88 -2.56 -9.87
CA GLU A 210 15.43 -2.55 -9.72
C GLU A 210 14.76 -1.46 -10.57
N ILE A 211 15.31 -1.23 -11.77
CA ILE A 211 14.78 -0.27 -12.74
C ILE A 211 14.07 -1.03 -13.87
N GLU A 212 12.83 -0.63 -14.16
CA GLU A 212 12.05 -1.22 -15.24
C GLU A 212 11.45 -0.12 -16.09
N VAL A 213 11.62 -0.20 -17.42
CA VAL A 213 11.03 0.73 -18.38
C VAL A 213 10.28 -0.08 -19.42
N ASN A 214 8.99 0.24 -19.63
CA ASN A 214 8.15 -0.41 -20.61
C ASN A 214 7.44 0.64 -21.46
N CYS A 215 7.38 0.38 -22.76
CA CYS A 215 6.71 1.27 -23.69
C CYS A 215 5.57 0.51 -24.38
N TYR A 216 4.47 1.23 -24.65
CA TYR A 216 3.25 0.64 -25.20
C TYR A 216 2.72 1.49 -26.35
N TYR A 217 2.10 0.82 -27.32
CA TYR A 217 1.43 1.49 -28.44
C TYR A 217 -0.03 1.72 -28.07
N ASP A 218 -0.45 2.97 -28.02
CA ASP A 218 -1.83 3.34 -27.71
C ASP A 218 -2.59 3.90 -28.93
N GLY A 219 -1.94 3.88 -30.11
CA GLY A 219 -2.52 4.42 -31.34
C GLY A 219 -1.77 5.66 -31.81
N ALA A 220 -1.01 5.51 -32.92
CA ALA A 220 -0.19 6.60 -33.46
C ALA A 220 -0.99 7.90 -33.56
N PRO A 221 -0.42 9.06 -33.21
CA PRO A 221 0.99 9.27 -32.85
C PRO A 221 1.31 9.09 -31.39
N GLU A 222 0.43 8.53 -30.59
CA GLU A 222 0.59 8.42 -29.14
C GLU A 222 1.09 7.07 -28.70
N TYR A 223 2.05 7.10 -27.76
CA TYR A 223 2.63 5.94 -27.12
C TYR A 223 2.70 6.21 -25.63
N ARG A 224 2.67 5.17 -24.83
CA ARG A 224 2.73 5.27 -23.38
C ARG A 224 4.07 4.73 -22.90
N ILE A 225 4.67 5.41 -21.92
CA ILE A 225 5.88 4.92 -21.27
C ILE A 225 5.60 4.81 -19.77
N GLU A 226 5.98 3.68 -19.19
CA GLU A 226 5.84 3.42 -17.75
C GLU A 226 7.17 2.96 -17.23
N MET A 227 7.55 3.46 -16.06
CA MET A 227 8.79 3.04 -15.44
C MET A 227 8.66 2.91 -13.95
N ARG A 228 9.45 2.00 -13.39
CA ARG A 228 9.56 1.77 -11.95
C ARG A 228 11.02 1.90 -11.56
N ALA A 229 11.24 2.44 -10.36
CA ALA A 229 12.58 2.58 -9.79
C ALA A 229 12.46 2.49 -8.27
N PRO A 230 13.58 2.22 -7.56
CA PRO A 230 13.48 2.06 -6.10
C PRO A 230 13.22 3.35 -5.34
N ASP A 231 13.53 4.51 -5.93
CA ASP A 231 13.34 5.81 -5.26
C ASP A 231 13.11 6.92 -6.28
N PHE A 232 12.68 8.09 -5.80
CA PHE A 232 12.35 9.23 -6.67
C PHE A 232 13.52 9.73 -7.48
N LYS A 233 14.70 9.80 -6.89
CA LYS A 233 15.87 10.28 -7.62
C LYS A 233 16.19 9.37 -8.80
N THR A 234 16.19 8.08 -8.57
CA THR A 234 16.44 7.09 -9.62
C THR A 234 15.36 7.14 -10.69
N ALA A 235 14.10 7.28 -10.28
CA ALA A 235 12.97 7.40 -11.22
C ALA A 235 13.11 8.64 -12.10
N GLU A 236 13.46 9.78 -11.51
CA GLU A 236 13.66 11.04 -12.26
C GLU A 236 14.82 10.90 -13.26
N ASP A 237 15.92 10.31 -12.84
CA ASP A 237 17.07 10.07 -13.72
C ASP A 237 16.69 9.12 -14.86
N THR A 238 15.92 8.06 -14.56
CA THR A 238 15.46 7.09 -15.55
C THR A 238 14.55 7.76 -16.58
N TRP A 239 13.63 8.61 -16.12
CA TRP A 239 12.74 9.37 -17.01
C TRP A 239 13.56 10.24 -17.95
N ARG A 240 14.46 11.05 -17.41
CA ARG A 240 15.29 11.94 -18.18
C ARG A 240 16.11 11.18 -19.25
N ASP A 241 16.75 10.09 -18.84
CA ASP A 241 17.58 9.29 -19.73
C ASP A 241 16.74 8.60 -20.82
N SER A 242 15.56 8.08 -20.46
CA SER A 242 14.67 7.42 -21.41
C SER A 242 14.15 8.40 -22.46
N ILE A 243 13.69 9.58 -22.02
CA ILE A 243 13.19 10.60 -22.93
C ILE A 243 14.33 11.09 -23.83
N ALA A 244 15.53 11.31 -23.29
CA ALA A 244 16.68 11.73 -24.09
C ALA A 244 17.02 10.72 -25.17
N ALA A 245 16.98 9.41 -24.85
CA ALA A 245 17.25 8.35 -25.83
C ALA A 245 16.21 8.37 -26.95
N ILE A 246 14.95 8.51 -26.61
CA ILE A 246 13.84 8.54 -27.60
C ILE A 246 13.98 9.77 -28.52
N VAL A 247 14.13 10.93 -27.90
CA VAL A 247 14.25 12.20 -28.65
C VAL A 247 15.44 12.17 -29.60
N SER A 248 16.59 11.66 -29.14
CA SER A 248 17.80 11.58 -29.96
C SER A 248 17.57 10.76 -31.24
N ILE A 249 16.94 9.59 -31.12
CA ILE A 249 16.68 8.73 -32.28
C ILE A 249 15.63 9.35 -33.22
N ILE A 250 14.55 9.86 -32.66
CA ILE A 250 13.45 10.44 -33.46
C ILE A 250 13.91 11.69 -34.20
N GLU A 251 14.59 12.60 -33.53
CA GLU A 251 15.06 13.85 -34.15
C GLU A 251 16.15 13.61 -35.17
N SER A 252 17.03 12.60 -34.93
CA SER A 252 18.07 12.24 -35.90
C SER A 252 17.47 11.72 -37.21
N ALA A 253 16.26 11.19 -37.18
CA ALA A 253 15.53 10.73 -38.36
C ALA A 253 14.64 11.82 -38.96
N GLY A 254 14.74 13.04 -38.47
CA GLY A 254 13.94 14.18 -38.95
C GLY A 254 12.53 14.21 -38.39
N GLY A 255 12.25 13.45 -37.38
CA GLY A 255 10.94 13.40 -36.75
C GLY A 255 10.78 14.37 -35.57
N THR A 256 9.64 14.33 -34.93
CA THR A 256 9.33 15.11 -33.74
C THR A 256 8.95 14.21 -32.59
N ALA A 257 9.35 14.59 -31.39
CA ALA A 257 9.09 13.83 -30.17
C ALA A 257 8.71 14.80 -29.04
N ASP A 258 7.53 14.58 -28.47
CA ASP A 258 7.08 15.31 -27.29
C ASP A 258 6.70 14.30 -26.21
N SER A 259 6.86 14.72 -24.96
CA SER A 259 6.52 13.87 -23.82
C SER A 259 5.89 14.70 -22.72
N TYR A 260 4.99 14.09 -21.96
CA TYR A 260 4.47 14.69 -20.75
C TYR A 260 4.09 13.59 -19.75
N ARG A 261 4.12 13.94 -18.50
CA ARG A 261 3.75 13.01 -17.43
C ARG A 261 2.26 13.08 -17.16
N GLU A 262 1.69 11.92 -16.76
CA GLU A 262 0.33 11.81 -16.26
C GLU A 262 0.29 12.12 -14.76
#